data_9bdde01207c997939e1447ab2f46cb53
#
_entry.id   9bdde01207c997939e1447ab2f46cb53
#
_cell.length_a   1.000
_cell.length_b   1.000
_cell.length_c   1.000
_cell.angle_alpha   90.00
_cell.angle_beta   90.00
_cell.angle_gamma   90.00
#
_symmetry.space_group_name_H-M   'P 1'
#
loop_
_entity.id
_entity.type
_entity.pdbx_description
1 polymer ?
#
loop_
_entity_poly.entity_id
_entity_poly.type
_entity_poly.pdbx_seq_one_letter_code
_entity_poly.pdbx_strand_id
1 'polypeptide(L)'
;MRLSNTIALGFGSAQDGPPCYVLRLLADIDTLGHVTELFEGVRRRTRPEVLAPAGNLATLKTAFDFGADAVYLGGKDFGMRSAPKNFALEDIEEAVSYAHERGGRVFVTCNILPSSGEVEAMNNYMGQLGDIGVDALIVTDIGVLMAAREVAPNTEVHISTQAGVTNYQAANALAQLGASRVVLARELSLEDIRELRKHTPDELEIEAFVHGSMCMAFSGRCLISQHTTGRDANHGDCAQSCRYKYHVVEERRPGDFIPVEITDQGTFLFNSNDMNTIEHVHDILDAGITSLKIEGRAKSAYYVAAMTNAYKTAVNEYMIQCGFEDEVGNILTPFHDQIHLPENPRPVVPVEYPGWLADEPYKVTHRTYSTGFYYPENPASEDVNRGGYINEWVLGGIVTDYDAAERRLYLHSKNKLAPGKEMEILFPGRAPVVMEVPAQGLQDDKGRAVETINHPARIFSMPCDIEIPKGAMIRVHARLYHGG
;
A
#
# COMPACT_ATOMS: atom_id res chain seq x y z
N MET A 1 -43.15 -1.93 31.59
CA MET A 1 -44.20 -1.09 30.97
C MET A 1 -43.71 -0.84 29.55
N ARG A 2 -44.25 -1.64 28.61
CA ARG A 2 -43.87 -1.60 27.18
C ARG A 2 -44.59 -0.45 26.53
N LEU A 3 -43.88 0.45 25.84
CA LEU A 3 -44.46 1.40 24.91
C LEU A 3 -44.06 0.97 23.49
N SER A 4 -45.03 0.39 22.80
CA SER A 4 -44.99 0.14 21.35
C SER A 4 -45.36 1.43 20.63
N ASN A 5 -44.45 1.99 19.86
CA ASN A 5 -44.74 3.04 18.90
C ASN A 5 -44.73 2.44 17.49
N THR A 6 -45.93 2.03 17.02
CA THR A 6 -46.18 1.67 15.64
C THR A 6 -46.52 2.97 14.91
N ILE A 7 -45.67 3.43 14.01
CA ILE A 7 -46.03 4.46 13.03
C ILE A 7 -46.54 3.74 11.77
N ALA A 8 -47.82 3.75 11.61
CA ALA A 8 -48.50 3.28 10.38
C ALA A 8 -48.42 4.37 9.32
N LEU A 9 -47.58 4.20 8.30
CA LEU A 9 -47.69 4.94 7.06
C LEU A 9 -48.52 4.10 6.08
N GLY A 10 -49.77 4.51 5.84
CA GLY A 10 -50.64 3.90 4.85
C GLY A 10 -50.14 4.21 3.43
N PHE A 11 -49.81 3.17 2.69
CA PHE A 11 -49.70 3.22 1.23
C PHE A 11 -50.69 2.24 0.62
N GLY A 12 -51.45 2.80 -0.31
CA GLY A 12 -52.49 2.08 -1.07
C GLY A 12 -51.93 0.95 -1.91
N SER A 13 -52.77 -0.01 -2.16
CA SER A 13 -52.55 -1.20 -2.98
C SER A 13 -52.05 -0.90 -4.37
N ALA A 14 -50.85 -1.42 -4.72
CA ALA A 14 -50.44 -1.71 -6.08
C ALA A 14 -49.86 -3.14 -6.13
N GLN A 15 -50.43 -3.93 -6.99
CA GLN A 15 -50.03 -5.30 -7.26
C GLN A 15 -48.75 -5.34 -8.08
N ASP A 16 -47.89 -6.34 -7.80
CA ASP A 16 -46.78 -6.81 -8.61
C ASP A 16 -45.53 -5.88 -8.73
N GLY A 17 -44.69 -5.88 -7.67
CA GLY A 17 -43.30 -5.48 -7.71
C GLY A 17 -42.42 -6.53 -7.02
N PRO A 18 -41.13 -6.67 -7.40
CA PRO A 18 -40.23 -7.68 -6.80
C PRO A 18 -40.04 -7.45 -5.29
N PRO A 19 -39.81 -8.48 -4.50
CA PRO A 19 -39.74 -8.38 -3.04
C PRO A 19 -38.59 -7.48 -2.61
N CYS A 20 -38.95 -6.45 -1.87
CA CYS A 20 -38.03 -5.46 -1.34
C CYS A 20 -37.23 -6.07 -0.18
N TYR A 21 -36.11 -6.71 -0.48
CA TYR A 21 -35.19 -7.29 0.51
C TYR A 21 -34.46 -6.20 1.33
N VAL A 22 -34.40 -4.97 0.83
CA VAL A 22 -33.66 -3.85 1.48
C VAL A 22 -34.36 -3.36 2.76
N LEU A 23 -35.68 -3.47 2.89
CA LEU A 23 -36.41 -2.97 4.05
C LEU A 23 -36.40 -3.91 5.27
N ARG A 24 -36.04 -5.19 5.10
CA ARG A 24 -35.91 -6.11 6.23
C ARG A 24 -34.61 -5.98 6.99
N LEU A 25 -33.53 -5.51 6.33
CA LEU A 25 -32.21 -5.28 6.94
C LEU A 25 -32.15 -4.01 7.81
N LEU A 26 -33.09 -3.08 7.67
CA LEU A 26 -33.13 -1.84 8.46
C LEU A 26 -33.99 -1.93 9.72
N ALA A 27 -34.73 -3.02 9.92
CA ALA A 27 -35.65 -3.18 11.07
C ALA A 27 -35.00 -3.82 12.31
N ASP A 28 -33.80 -4.43 12.17
CA ASP A 28 -33.11 -5.12 13.27
C ASP A 28 -31.83 -4.38 13.72
N ILE A 29 -31.78 -3.04 13.59
CA ILE A 29 -30.66 -2.20 14.07
C ILE A 29 -30.74 -2.01 15.59
N ASP A 30 -30.89 -3.07 16.34
CA ASP A 30 -30.62 -3.03 17.77
C ASP A 30 -29.60 -4.10 18.13
N THR A 31 -28.42 -3.59 18.45
CA THR A 31 -27.28 -4.24 19.12
C THR A 31 -26.12 -4.64 18.22
N LEU A 32 -24.96 -4.11 18.57
CA LEU A 32 -23.59 -4.54 18.21
C LEU A 32 -23.35 -6.07 18.36
N GLY A 33 -24.27 -6.81 18.99
CA GLY A 33 -24.19 -8.26 19.20
C GLY A 33 -24.38 -9.13 17.96
N HIS A 34 -24.99 -8.60 16.89
CA HIS A 34 -25.21 -9.38 15.64
C HIS A 34 -24.07 -9.25 14.61
N VAL A 35 -23.15 -8.32 14.83
CA VAL A 35 -22.01 -8.17 13.91
C VAL A 35 -21.01 -9.32 14.05
N THR A 36 -20.88 -9.89 15.24
CA THR A 36 -20.01 -11.04 15.52
C THR A 36 -20.37 -12.31 14.74
N GLU A 37 -21.66 -12.55 14.45
CA GLU A 37 -22.09 -13.71 13.64
C GLU A 37 -21.67 -13.60 12.16
N LEU A 38 -21.47 -12.38 11.65
CA LEU A 38 -21.02 -12.13 10.25
C LEU A 38 -19.53 -12.47 10.06
N PHE A 39 -18.76 -12.57 11.15
CA PHE A 39 -17.34 -12.85 11.12
C PHE A 39 -17.01 -14.27 11.64
N GLU A 40 -18.00 -15.17 11.74
CA GLU A 40 -17.72 -16.58 12.05
C GLU A 40 -16.76 -17.16 11.00
N GLY A 41 -15.55 -17.52 11.45
CA GLY A 41 -14.49 -18.04 10.59
C GLY A 41 -13.41 -17.02 10.18
N VAL A 42 -13.58 -15.73 10.45
CA VAL A 42 -12.49 -14.75 10.26
C VAL A 42 -11.37 -15.03 11.25
N ARG A 43 -10.21 -15.40 10.73
CA ARG A 43 -9.05 -15.70 11.55
C ARG A 43 -8.47 -14.39 12.10
N ARG A 44 -8.62 -14.13 13.39
CA ARG A 44 -7.99 -12.98 14.06
C ARG A 44 -6.48 -13.01 13.84
N ARG A 45 -5.92 -11.89 13.43
CA ARG A 45 -4.48 -11.74 13.28
C ARG A 45 -3.86 -11.45 14.64
N THR A 46 -2.67 -11.97 14.85
CA THR A 46 -1.93 -11.77 16.09
C THR A 46 -1.06 -10.54 16.08
N ARG A 47 -0.79 -10.00 14.90
CA ARG A 47 0.08 -8.82 14.69
C ARG A 47 -0.43 -7.90 13.57
N PRO A 48 0.03 -6.62 13.54
CA PRO A 48 -0.25 -5.71 12.44
C PRO A 48 0.31 -6.24 11.12
N GLU A 49 -0.37 -5.91 10.02
CA GLU A 49 -0.01 -6.33 8.68
C GLU A 49 0.77 -5.23 7.94
N VAL A 50 1.87 -5.57 7.31
CA VAL A 50 2.52 -4.73 6.29
C VAL A 50 2.02 -5.17 4.92
N LEU A 51 1.22 -4.31 4.29
CA LEU A 51 0.58 -4.55 2.99
C LEU A 51 1.38 -3.87 1.88
N ALA A 52 2.08 -4.65 1.08
CA ALA A 52 2.92 -4.17 0.00
C ALA A 52 2.20 -4.14 -1.36
N PRO A 53 2.57 -3.22 -2.28
CA PRO A 53 2.04 -3.18 -3.62
C PRO A 53 2.79 -4.13 -4.56
N ALA A 54 2.09 -4.71 -5.56
CA ALA A 54 2.76 -5.37 -6.66
C ALA A 54 2.15 -5.00 -8.01
N GLY A 55 3.01 -4.65 -8.97
CA GLY A 55 2.64 -4.37 -10.35
C GLY A 55 2.87 -5.56 -11.29
N ASN A 56 3.57 -6.59 -10.86
CA ASN A 56 3.85 -7.84 -11.57
C ASN A 56 4.33 -8.92 -10.60
N LEU A 57 4.37 -10.17 -11.07
CA LEU A 57 4.73 -11.33 -10.26
C LEU A 57 6.14 -11.24 -9.65
N ALA A 58 7.13 -10.73 -10.37
CA ALA A 58 8.48 -10.56 -9.83
C ALA A 58 8.52 -9.58 -8.65
N THR A 59 7.74 -8.49 -8.75
CA THR A 59 7.62 -7.51 -7.65
C THR A 59 6.87 -8.11 -6.45
N LEU A 60 5.86 -8.96 -6.68
CA LEU A 60 5.16 -9.68 -5.62
C LEU A 60 6.12 -10.59 -4.85
N LYS A 61 6.89 -11.41 -5.56
CA LYS A 61 7.90 -12.27 -4.94
C LYS A 61 8.90 -11.46 -4.12
N THR A 62 9.38 -10.36 -4.67
CA THR A 62 10.25 -9.42 -3.94
C THR A 62 9.59 -8.87 -2.67
N ALA A 63 8.31 -8.50 -2.71
CA ALA A 63 7.60 -7.99 -1.53
C ALA A 63 7.59 -9.01 -0.39
N PHE A 64 7.27 -10.27 -0.67
CA PHE A 64 7.31 -11.34 0.33
C PHE A 64 8.73 -11.65 0.81
N ASP A 65 9.71 -11.69 -0.10
CA ASP A 65 11.12 -11.92 0.25
C ASP A 65 11.64 -10.83 1.21
N PHE A 66 11.09 -9.61 1.14
CA PHE A 66 11.44 -8.47 2.01
C PHE A 66 10.46 -8.25 3.16
N GLY A 67 9.59 -9.22 3.46
CA GLY A 67 8.83 -9.30 4.71
C GLY A 67 7.39 -8.77 4.65
N ALA A 68 6.79 -8.63 3.47
CA ALA A 68 5.37 -8.33 3.39
C ALA A 68 4.53 -9.45 4.03
N ASP A 69 3.50 -9.08 4.80
CA ASP A 69 2.52 -10.01 5.33
C ASP A 69 1.40 -10.27 4.32
N ALA A 70 1.13 -9.26 3.49
CA ALA A 70 0.19 -9.35 2.38
C ALA A 70 0.63 -8.48 1.21
N VAL A 71 0.14 -8.81 0.03
CA VAL A 71 0.38 -8.03 -1.19
C VAL A 71 -0.94 -7.72 -1.88
N TYR A 72 -1.13 -6.46 -2.28
CA TYR A 72 -2.25 -6.10 -3.13
C TYR A 72 -1.81 -5.87 -4.57
N LEU A 73 -2.62 -6.35 -5.49
CA LEU A 73 -2.36 -6.31 -6.92
C LEU A 73 -3.64 -5.97 -7.71
N GLY A 74 -3.50 -5.74 -9.01
CA GLY A 74 -4.62 -5.58 -9.92
C GLY A 74 -4.53 -6.57 -11.06
N GLY A 75 -5.67 -7.18 -11.39
CA GLY A 75 -5.82 -7.94 -12.60
C GLY A 75 -5.88 -7.05 -13.84
N LYS A 76 -5.90 -7.67 -15.02
CA LYS A 76 -6.06 -6.97 -16.31
C LYS A 76 -7.39 -6.23 -16.39
N ASP A 77 -8.41 -6.73 -15.68
CA ASP A 77 -9.76 -6.23 -15.69
C ASP A 77 -10.13 -5.62 -14.34
N PHE A 78 -11.03 -4.66 -14.32
CA PHE A 78 -11.70 -4.06 -13.16
C PHE A 78 -10.83 -3.45 -12.05
N GLY A 79 -9.51 -3.35 -12.26
CA GLY A 79 -8.60 -2.68 -11.34
C GLY A 79 -8.37 -1.20 -11.71
N MET A 80 -8.25 -0.32 -10.70
CA MET A 80 -8.05 1.13 -10.87
C MET A 80 -6.72 1.56 -11.47
N ARG A 81 -5.94 0.70 -12.03
CA ARG A 81 -4.72 1.07 -12.74
C ARG A 81 -4.58 0.19 -13.97
N SER A 82 -4.85 0.76 -15.12
CA SER A 82 -4.65 0.14 -16.42
C SER A 82 -3.17 0.11 -16.87
N ALA A 83 -2.23 0.37 -15.95
CA ALA A 83 -0.82 0.34 -16.25
C ALA A 83 -0.41 -1.03 -16.86
N PRO A 84 0.52 -1.06 -17.82
CA PRO A 84 0.67 -2.12 -18.83
C PRO A 84 1.14 -3.49 -18.34
N LYS A 85 1.17 -3.76 -17.03
CA LYS A 85 1.64 -5.03 -16.44
C LYS A 85 0.73 -5.54 -15.31
N ASN A 86 -0.59 -5.41 -15.48
CA ASN A 86 -1.53 -6.05 -14.57
C ASN A 86 -1.48 -7.59 -14.76
N PHE A 87 -1.85 -8.31 -13.71
CA PHE A 87 -1.78 -9.77 -13.65
C PHE A 87 -2.85 -10.43 -14.52
N ALA A 88 -2.50 -11.46 -15.29
CA ALA A 88 -3.46 -12.40 -15.83
C ALA A 88 -3.98 -13.32 -14.71
N LEU A 89 -5.05 -14.07 -14.93
CA LEU A 89 -5.59 -14.99 -13.92
C LEU A 89 -4.55 -16.07 -13.55
N GLU A 90 -3.78 -16.54 -14.50
CA GLU A 90 -2.71 -17.51 -14.30
C GLU A 90 -1.57 -16.93 -13.44
N ASP A 91 -1.26 -15.64 -13.63
CA ASP A 91 -0.27 -14.94 -12.79
C ASP A 91 -0.79 -14.77 -11.36
N ILE A 92 -2.12 -14.58 -11.17
CA ILE A 92 -2.76 -14.46 -9.85
C ILE A 92 -2.74 -15.83 -9.14
N GLU A 93 -3.01 -16.92 -9.84
CA GLU A 93 -2.94 -18.27 -9.28
C GLU A 93 -1.50 -18.58 -8.78
N GLU A 94 -0.47 -18.27 -9.59
CA GLU A 94 0.93 -18.40 -9.16
C GLU A 94 1.25 -17.48 -7.97
N ALA A 95 0.70 -16.26 -7.96
CA ALA A 95 0.89 -15.31 -6.87
C ALA A 95 0.30 -15.82 -5.55
N VAL A 96 -0.93 -16.38 -5.58
CA VAL A 96 -1.61 -16.96 -4.41
C VAL A 96 -0.82 -18.15 -3.88
N SER A 97 -0.42 -19.09 -4.75
CA SER A 97 0.39 -20.24 -4.37
C SER A 97 1.69 -19.81 -3.69
N TYR A 98 2.42 -18.86 -4.31
CA TYR A 98 3.68 -18.34 -3.77
C TYR A 98 3.51 -17.67 -2.41
N ALA A 99 2.43 -16.91 -2.22
CA ALA A 99 2.12 -16.23 -0.96
C ALA A 99 1.76 -17.21 0.14
N HIS A 100 0.85 -18.16 -0.14
CA HIS A 100 0.36 -19.13 0.82
C HIS A 100 1.46 -20.07 1.32
N GLU A 101 2.40 -20.49 0.45
CA GLU A 101 3.59 -21.25 0.86
C GLU A 101 4.45 -20.53 1.91
N ARG A 102 4.32 -19.19 2.03
CA ARG A 102 5.05 -18.34 2.96
C ARG A 102 4.20 -17.79 4.10
N GLY A 103 2.95 -18.25 4.20
CA GLY A 103 1.97 -17.74 5.18
C GLY A 103 1.49 -16.32 4.90
N GLY A 104 1.76 -15.80 3.69
CA GLY A 104 1.31 -14.49 3.23
C GLY A 104 -0.07 -14.51 2.59
N ARG A 105 -0.60 -13.35 2.21
CA ARG A 105 -1.94 -13.14 1.65
C ARG A 105 -1.90 -12.32 0.38
N VAL A 106 -2.87 -12.54 -0.52
CA VAL A 106 -3.00 -11.81 -1.80
C VAL A 106 -4.38 -11.16 -1.89
N PHE A 107 -4.39 -9.84 -2.09
CA PHE A 107 -5.60 -9.05 -2.25
C PHE A 107 -5.70 -8.51 -3.67
N VAL A 108 -6.82 -8.72 -4.32
CA VAL A 108 -7.04 -8.28 -5.71
C VAL A 108 -7.98 -7.10 -5.77
N THR A 109 -7.56 -6.05 -6.49
CA THR A 109 -8.39 -4.86 -6.66
C THR A 109 -9.48 -5.08 -7.73
N CYS A 110 -10.74 -4.95 -7.31
CA CYS A 110 -11.94 -4.86 -8.14
C CYS A 110 -12.64 -3.52 -7.85
N ASN A 111 -11.87 -2.42 -7.90
CA ASN A 111 -12.23 -1.17 -7.25
C ASN A 111 -12.54 -0.02 -8.23
N ILE A 112 -12.86 -0.31 -9.47
CA ILE A 112 -13.50 0.67 -10.36
C ILE A 112 -14.95 0.91 -9.91
N LEU A 113 -15.57 1.94 -10.43
CA LEU A 113 -17.01 2.18 -10.33
C LEU A 113 -17.66 1.64 -11.62
N PRO A 114 -18.19 0.40 -11.63
CA PRO A 114 -18.68 -0.21 -12.85
C PRO A 114 -19.97 0.46 -13.33
N SER A 115 -20.10 0.61 -14.64
CA SER A 115 -21.37 0.91 -15.29
C SER A 115 -22.28 -0.31 -15.24
N SER A 116 -23.60 -0.11 -15.40
CA SER A 116 -24.56 -1.24 -15.43
C SER A 116 -24.23 -2.31 -16.47
N GLY A 117 -23.56 -1.94 -17.56
CA GLY A 117 -23.14 -2.90 -18.60
C GLY A 117 -21.93 -3.75 -18.23
N GLU A 118 -21.17 -3.37 -17.19
CA GLU A 118 -19.95 -4.06 -16.74
C GLU A 118 -20.20 -4.99 -15.55
N VAL A 119 -21.37 -4.88 -14.87
CA VAL A 119 -21.67 -5.60 -13.62
C VAL A 119 -21.56 -7.11 -13.78
N GLU A 120 -22.15 -7.69 -14.83
CA GLU A 120 -22.13 -9.14 -15.04
C GLU A 120 -20.69 -9.66 -15.28
N ALA A 121 -19.91 -8.95 -16.08
CA ALA A 121 -18.53 -9.32 -16.34
C ALA A 121 -17.67 -9.20 -15.08
N MET A 122 -17.91 -8.18 -14.24
CA MET A 122 -17.23 -7.99 -12.97
C MET A 122 -17.59 -9.09 -11.96
N ASN A 123 -18.86 -9.49 -11.88
CA ASN A 123 -19.31 -10.59 -11.02
C ASN A 123 -18.64 -11.92 -11.42
N ASN A 124 -18.60 -12.22 -12.72
CA ASN A 124 -17.93 -13.41 -13.24
C ASN A 124 -16.43 -13.39 -12.90
N TYR A 125 -15.79 -12.24 -13.04
CA TYR A 125 -14.37 -12.09 -12.69
C TYR A 125 -14.11 -12.29 -11.19
N MET A 126 -14.94 -11.72 -10.31
CA MET A 126 -14.84 -11.93 -8.86
C MET A 126 -15.04 -13.40 -8.47
N GLY A 127 -15.98 -14.11 -9.13
CA GLY A 127 -16.16 -15.55 -8.96
C GLY A 127 -14.89 -16.34 -9.30
N GLN A 128 -14.26 -16.05 -10.45
CA GLN A 128 -12.99 -16.68 -10.84
C GLN A 128 -11.86 -16.41 -9.83
N LEU A 129 -11.77 -15.19 -9.28
CA LEU A 129 -10.80 -14.86 -8.23
C LEU A 129 -11.07 -15.65 -6.95
N GLY A 130 -12.34 -15.86 -6.59
CA GLY A 130 -12.73 -16.72 -5.47
C GLY A 130 -12.34 -18.17 -5.69
N ASP A 131 -12.51 -18.71 -6.90
CA ASP A 131 -12.13 -20.08 -7.27
C ASP A 131 -10.59 -20.27 -7.22
N ILE A 132 -9.81 -19.25 -7.59
CA ILE A 132 -8.34 -19.22 -7.45
C ILE A 132 -7.93 -19.24 -5.99
N GLY A 133 -8.78 -18.77 -5.06
CA GLY A 133 -8.49 -18.70 -3.64
C GLY A 133 -7.74 -17.44 -3.22
N VAL A 134 -8.02 -16.29 -3.86
CA VAL A 134 -7.51 -15.00 -3.38
C VAL A 134 -8.06 -14.72 -1.98
N ASP A 135 -7.26 -14.12 -1.11
CA ASP A 135 -7.66 -13.89 0.29
C ASP A 135 -8.68 -12.77 0.44
N ALA A 136 -8.61 -11.72 -0.42
CA ALA A 136 -9.58 -10.65 -0.38
C ALA A 136 -9.78 -9.95 -1.74
N LEU A 137 -10.99 -9.42 -1.94
CA LEU A 137 -11.34 -8.50 -3.00
C LEU A 137 -11.40 -7.08 -2.45
N ILE A 138 -10.67 -6.14 -3.06
CA ILE A 138 -10.73 -4.72 -2.70
C ILE A 138 -11.74 -4.03 -3.61
N VAL A 139 -12.87 -3.59 -3.07
CA VAL A 139 -14.00 -3.04 -3.80
C VAL A 139 -14.32 -1.61 -3.36
N THR A 140 -15.02 -0.85 -4.21
CA THR A 140 -15.44 0.54 -3.92
C THR A 140 -16.94 0.69 -3.85
N ASP A 141 -17.64 0.01 -4.74
CA ASP A 141 -19.08 0.13 -4.94
C ASP A 141 -19.85 -0.80 -4.01
N ILE A 142 -20.97 -0.31 -3.43
CA ILE A 142 -21.80 -1.10 -2.49
C ILE A 142 -22.46 -2.29 -3.20
N GLY A 143 -22.89 -2.12 -4.46
CA GLY A 143 -23.46 -3.21 -5.25
C GLY A 143 -22.44 -4.30 -5.52
N VAL A 144 -21.17 -3.90 -5.79
CA VAL A 144 -20.06 -4.83 -5.97
C VAL A 144 -19.72 -5.56 -4.66
N LEU A 145 -19.77 -4.86 -3.50
CA LEU A 145 -19.63 -5.51 -2.19
C LEU A 145 -20.66 -6.62 -2.00
N MET A 146 -21.93 -6.32 -2.26
CA MET A 146 -23.01 -7.30 -2.11
C MET A 146 -22.85 -8.48 -3.07
N ALA A 147 -22.52 -8.22 -4.33
CA ALA A 147 -22.28 -9.26 -5.33
C ALA A 147 -21.06 -10.14 -4.98
N ALA A 148 -19.97 -9.55 -4.50
CA ALA A 148 -18.77 -10.29 -4.12
C ALA A 148 -19.08 -11.37 -3.07
N ARG A 149 -19.92 -11.07 -2.09
CA ARG A 149 -20.35 -12.04 -1.08
C ARG A 149 -21.17 -13.20 -1.64
N GLU A 150 -21.86 -12.99 -2.75
CA GLU A 150 -22.63 -14.04 -3.41
C GLU A 150 -21.77 -14.91 -4.31
N VAL A 151 -20.88 -14.29 -5.10
CA VAL A 151 -20.09 -14.99 -6.13
C VAL A 151 -18.74 -15.53 -5.61
N ALA A 152 -18.23 -14.98 -4.49
CA ALA A 152 -16.97 -15.40 -3.86
C ALA A 152 -17.14 -15.47 -2.32
N PRO A 153 -18.03 -16.34 -1.79
CA PRO A 153 -18.44 -16.32 -0.37
C PRO A 153 -17.33 -16.64 0.62
N ASN A 154 -16.25 -17.28 0.17
CA ASN A 154 -15.09 -17.63 1.01
C ASN A 154 -13.94 -16.60 0.94
N THR A 155 -14.14 -15.52 0.17
CA THR A 155 -13.13 -14.46 -0.02
C THR A 155 -13.53 -13.24 0.79
N GLU A 156 -12.60 -12.68 1.55
CA GLU A 156 -12.84 -11.44 2.32
C GLU A 156 -13.14 -10.27 1.37
N VAL A 157 -13.95 -9.32 1.84
CA VAL A 157 -14.21 -8.08 1.10
C VAL A 157 -13.66 -6.89 1.86
N HIS A 158 -12.71 -6.19 1.24
CA HIS A 158 -12.08 -4.99 1.77
C HIS A 158 -12.61 -3.76 1.03
N ILE A 159 -13.04 -2.76 1.78
CA ILE A 159 -13.53 -1.50 1.18
C ILE A 159 -12.36 -0.61 0.83
N SER A 160 -12.27 -0.22 -0.45
CA SER A 160 -11.22 0.67 -0.96
C SER A 160 -11.31 2.06 -0.34
N THR A 161 -10.18 2.74 -0.20
CA THR A 161 -10.10 4.17 0.19
C THR A 161 -10.97 5.09 -0.68
N GLN A 162 -11.28 4.68 -1.91
CA GLN A 162 -12.15 5.40 -2.85
C GLN A 162 -13.62 5.48 -2.39
N ALA A 163 -14.06 4.60 -1.51
CA ALA A 163 -15.37 4.71 -0.89
C ALA A 163 -15.45 5.94 0.05
N GLY A 164 -14.30 6.47 0.48
CA GLY A 164 -14.21 7.70 1.26
C GLY A 164 -14.66 7.50 2.71
N VAL A 165 -14.23 6.43 3.36
CA VAL A 165 -14.58 6.16 4.77
C VAL A 165 -13.79 7.12 5.66
N THR A 166 -14.52 8.02 6.34
CA THR A 166 -13.97 9.07 7.22
C THR A 166 -14.55 9.06 8.63
N ASN A 167 -15.49 8.17 8.93
CA ASN A 167 -16.12 8.10 10.26
C ASN A 167 -16.60 6.68 10.56
N TYR A 168 -16.83 6.42 11.86
CA TYR A 168 -17.24 5.10 12.35
C TYR A 168 -18.63 4.66 11.86
N GLN A 169 -19.56 5.59 11.61
CA GLN A 169 -20.89 5.20 11.12
C GLN A 169 -20.81 4.60 9.72
N ALA A 170 -19.99 5.18 8.83
CA ALA A 170 -19.74 4.62 7.51
C ALA A 170 -19.02 3.25 7.60
N ALA A 171 -18.00 3.15 8.46
CA ALA A 171 -17.28 1.90 8.69
C ALA A 171 -18.20 0.79 9.20
N ASN A 172 -19.06 1.08 10.20
CA ASN A 172 -20.01 0.11 10.77
C ASN A 172 -21.08 -0.32 9.76
N ALA A 173 -21.59 0.63 8.96
CA ALA A 173 -22.56 0.27 7.92
C ALA A 173 -21.97 -0.69 6.88
N LEU A 174 -20.71 -0.46 6.47
CA LEU A 174 -20.01 -1.34 5.53
C LEU A 174 -19.69 -2.71 6.16
N ALA A 175 -19.32 -2.75 7.45
CA ALA A 175 -19.16 -4.00 8.19
C ALA A 175 -20.45 -4.80 8.25
N GLN A 176 -21.59 -4.15 8.53
CA GLN A 176 -22.92 -4.80 8.51
C GLN A 176 -23.29 -5.35 7.13
N LEU A 177 -22.84 -4.71 6.06
CA LEU A 177 -22.99 -5.22 4.70
C LEU A 177 -22.00 -6.36 4.37
N GLY A 178 -21.06 -6.69 5.28
CA GLY A 178 -20.15 -7.82 5.20
C GLY A 178 -18.74 -7.48 4.74
N ALA A 179 -18.31 -6.22 4.86
CA ALA A 179 -16.91 -5.88 4.72
C ALA A 179 -16.13 -6.34 5.96
N SER A 180 -15.02 -7.05 5.77
CA SER A 180 -14.10 -7.47 6.84
C SER A 180 -13.05 -6.42 7.15
N ARG A 181 -12.83 -5.46 6.22
CA ARG A 181 -11.85 -4.39 6.34
C ARG A 181 -12.32 -3.11 5.65
N VAL A 182 -11.97 -1.97 6.23
CA VAL A 182 -12.11 -0.67 5.58
C VAL A 182 -10.75 0.00 5.42
N VAL A 183 -10.47 0.50 4.21
CA VAL A 183 -9.31 1.35 3.93
C VAL A 183 -9.74 2.78 4.11
N LEU A 184 -9.19 3.46 5.11
CA LEU A 184 -9.57 4.82 5.44
C LEU A 184 -9.22 5.81 4.32
N ALA A 185 -9.98 6.89 4.24
CA ALA A 185 -9.59 8.06 3.47
C ALA A 185 -8.30 8.66 4.07
N ARG A 186 -7.44 9.23 3.21
CA ARG A 186 -6.13 9.75 3.63
C ARG A 186 -6.20 11.10 4.33
N GLU A 187 -7.38 11.68 4.35
CA GLU A 187 -7.68 13.02 4.87
C GLU A 187 -7.95 13.04 6.39
N LEU A 188 -7.92 11.85 7.04
CA LEU A 188 -8.11 11.72 8.48
C LEU A 188 -6.84 12.04 9.28
N SER A 189 -7.01 12.69 10.44
CA SER A 189 -5.98 12.78 11.47
C SER A 189 -5.90 11.49 12.29
N LEU A 190 -4.80 11.29 13.02
CA LEU A 190 -4.69 10.15 13.95
C LEU A 190 -5.72 10.22 15.08
N GLU A 191 -6.14 11.43 15.49
CA GLU A 191 -7.20 11.60 16.48
C GLU A 191 -8.55 11.14 15.94
N ASP A 192 -8.90 11.49 14.70
CA ASP A 192 -10.12 11.00 14.04
C ASP A 192 -10.10 9.46 13.91
N ILE A 193 -8.94 8.87 13.63
CA ILE A 193 -8.79 7.44 13.51
C ILE A 193 -8.97 6.75 14.87
N ARG A 194 -8.39 7.28 15.95
CA ARG A 194 -8.61 6.79 17.31
C ARG A 194 -10.08 6.82 17.69
N GLU A 195 -10.77 7.93 17.38
CA GLU A 195 -12.19 8.06 17.64
C GLU A 195 -13.03 7.08 16.80
N LEU A 196 -12.70 6.93 15.51
CA LEU A 196 -13.32 5.94 14.63
C LEU A 196 -13.16 4.54 15.23
N ARG A 197 -11.93 4.17 15.65
CA ARG A 197 -11.63 2.85 16.17
C ARG A 197 -12.42 2.51 17.44
N LYS A 198 -12.59 3.45 18.37
CA LYS A 198 -13.38 3.24 19.59
C LYS A 198 -14.83 2.85 19.35
N HIS A 199 -15.38 3.18 18.19
CA HIS A 199 -16.79 2.99 17.84
C HIS A 199 -17.00 1.94 16.75
N THR A 200 -15.96 1.19 16.38
CA THR A 200 -16.04 0.10 15.39
C THR A 200 -15.86 -1.26 16.06
N PRO A 201 -16.44 -2.34 15.50
CA PRO A 201 -16.24 -3.71 16.02
C PRO A 201 -14.76 -4.10 16.03
N ASP A 202 -14.37 -4.93 16.98
CA ASP A 202 -13.00 -5.45 17.10
C ASP A 202 -12.59 -6.29 15.89
N GLU A 203 -13.54 -6.99 15.30
CA GLU A 203 -13.37 -7.83 14.13
C GLU A 203 -13.14 -7.06 12.84
N LEU A 204 -13.64 -5.81 12.77
CA LEU A 204 -13.43 -4.97 11.60
C LEU A 204 -11.98 -4.48 11.53
N GLU A 205 -11.26 -4.89 10.52
CA GLU A 205 -9.91 -4.41 10.31
C GLU A 205 -9.88 -2.99 9.74
N ILE A 206 -8.95 -2.19 10.25
CA ILE A 206 -8.71 -0.82 9.79
C ILE A 206 -7.37 -0.77 9.05
N GLU A 207 -7.43 -0.42 7.77
CA GLU A 207 -6.25 -0.24 6.93
C GLU A 207 -6.04 1.24 6.61
N ALA A 208 -4.79 1.69 6.68
CA ALA A 208 -4.44 3.05 6.32
C ALA A 208 -3.13 3.10 5.50
N PHE A 209 -3.01 4.12 4.65
CA PHE A 209 -1.76 4.36 3.93
C PHE A 209 -0.70 4.92 4.87
N VAL A 210 0.52 4.41 4.73
CA VAL A 210 1.67 4.84 5.54
C VAL A 210 2.81 5.40 4.70
N HIS A 211 2.84 5.10 3.39
CA HIS A 211 3.92 5.53 2.51
C HIS A 211 3.47 5.71 1.08
N GLY A 212 4.10 6.64 0.37
CA GLY A 212 4.00 6.81 -1.07
C GLY A 212 3.14 7.99 -1.52
N SER A 213 2.68 7.95 -2.74
CA SER A 213 2.06 9.11 -3.40
C SER A 213 0.72 9.49 -2.81
N MET A 214 0.55 10.77 -2.47
CA MET A 214 -0.74 11.36 -2.11
C MET A 214 -1.53 11.81 -3.33
N CYS A 215 -2.86 11.90 -3.21
CA CYS A 215 -3.76 12.48 -4.20
C CYS A 215 -4.10 13.94 -3.85
N MET A 216 -4.30 14.78 -4.88
CA MET A 216 -4.77 16.18 -4.72
C MET A 216 -6.28 16.26 -4.47
N ALA A 217 -7.06 15.45 -5.19
CA ALA A 217 -8.48 15.36 -4.97
C ALA A 217 -8.78 14.40 -3.83
N PHE A 218 -9.95 14.54 -3.24
CA PHE A 218 -10.43 13.57 -2.26
C PHE A 218 -10.25 12.15 -2.79
N SER A 219 -9.77 11.26 -1.96
CA SER A 219 -9.32 9.93 -2.33
C SER A 219 -10.27 9.22 -3.30
N GLY A 220 -9.80 8.98 -4.53
CA GLY A 220 -10.50 8.21 -5.55
C GLY A 220 -11.63 8.92 -6.31
N ARG A 221 -11.83 10.23 -6.17
CA ARG A 221 -12.92 10.98 -6.84
C ARG A 221 -12.40 12.16 -7.67
N CYS A 222 -11.42 11.89 -8.52
CA CYS A 222 -10.74 12.92 -9.31
C CYS A 222 -11.24 12.98 -10.76
N LEU A 223 -11.58 14.16 -11.25
CA LEU A 223 -11.94 14.42 -12.65
C LEU A 223 -10.85 15.13 -13.44
N ILE A 224 -9.73 15.53 -12.82
CA ILE A 224 -8.68 16.33 -13.47
C ILE A 224 -8.06 15.58 -14.65
N SER A 225 -7.78 14.29 -14.47
CA SER A 225 -7.22 13.43 -15.53
C SER A 225 -8.17 13.36 -16.74
N GLN A 226 -9.47 13.16 -16.51
CA GLN A 226 -10.48 13.12 -17.55
C GLN A 226 -10.55 14.46 -18.31
N HIS A 227 -10.58 15.58 -17.58
CA HIS A 227 -10.66 16.90 -18.19
C HIS A 227 -9.40 17.31 -18.98
N THR A 228 -8.21 16.93 -18.49
CA THR A 228 -6.94 17.37 -19.10
C THR A 228 -6.44 16.44 -20.20
N THR A 229 -6.78 15.16 -20.16
CA THR A 229 -6.19 14.15 -21.06
C THR A 229 -7.21 13.19 -21.67
N GLY A 230 -8.49 13.26 -21.31
CA GLY A 230 -9.51 12.30 -21.70
C GLY A 230 -9.41 10.94 -21.00
N ARG A 231 -8.45 10.74 -20.08
CA ARG A 231 -8.20 9.50 -19.38
C ARG A 231 -8.97 9.47 -18.07
N ASP A 232 -9.79 8.44 -17.88
CA ASP A 232 -10.66 8.33 -16.69
C ASP A 232 -9.91 7.72 -15.49
N ALA A 233 -9.58 8.58 -14.52
CA ALA A 233 -8.92 8.17 -13.30
C ALA A 233 -9.80 7.25 -12.42
N ASN A 234 -11.11 7.33 -12.53
CA ASN A 234 -12.05 6.51 -11.76
C ASN A 234 -12.22 5.11 -12.36
N HIS A 235 -11.80 4.93 -13.60
CA HIS A 235 -11.66 3.64 -14.29
C HIS A 235 -10.19 3.18 -14.41
N GLY A 236 -9.31 3.69 -13.56
CA GLY A 236 -7.92 3.23 -13.47
C GLY A 236 -6.93 3.88 -14.41
N ASP A 237 -7.39 4.72 -15.34
CA ASP A 237 -6.52 5.37 -16.33
C ASP A 237 -6.13 6.79 -15.90
N CYS A 238 -5.52 6.91 -14.71
CA CYS A 238 -5.04 8.19 -14.19
C CYS A 238 -3.77 8.66 -14.91
N ALA A 239 -3.84 9.78 -15.62
CA ALA A 239 -2.69 10.41 -16.25
C ALA A 239 -1.75 11.12 -15.27
N GLN A 240 -2.12 11.19 -13.99
CA GLN A 240 -1.40 11.95 -12.97
C GLN A 240 -1.24 13.45 -13.31
N SER A 241 -2.24 14.02 -13.97
CA SER A 241 -2.23 15.42 -14.43
C SER A 241 -1.98 16.41 -13.28
N CYS A 242 -2.40 16.08 -12.06
CA CYS A 242 -2.11 16.89 -10.87
C CYS A 242 -0.60 17.04 -10.55
N ARG A 243 0.27 16.37 -11.28
CA ARG A 243 1.74 16.40 -11.10
C ARG A 243 2.48 17.14 -12.20
N TYR A 244 1.74 17.69 -13.17
CA TYR A 244 2.32 18.51 -14.23
C TYR A 244 2.47 19.96 -13.77
N LYS A 245 3.41 20.67 -14.37
CA LYS A 245 3.51 22.13 -14.19
C LYS A 245 2.45 22.81 -15.02
N TYR A 246 1.72 23.72 -14.40
CA TYR A 246 0.70 24.51 -15.06
C TYR A 246 1.02 25.99 -14.96
N HIS A 247 0.52 26.72 -15.96
CA HIS A 247 0.49 28.18 -15.96
C HIS A 247 -0.96 28.61 -16.24
N VAL A 248 -1.41 29.63 -15.58
CA VAL A 248 -2.68 30.28 -15.91
C VAL A 248 -2.40 31.29 -17.00
N VAL A 249 -3.21 31.26 -18.05
CA VAL A 249 -3.17 32.22 -19.16
C VAL A 249 -4.49 32.94 -19.20
N GLU A 250 -4.45 34.29 -19.12
CA GLU A 250 -5.64 35.11 -19.30
C GLU A 250 -5.98 35.18 -20.79
N GLU A 251 -7.24 34.89 -21.14
CA GLU A 251 -7.71 34.84 -22.53
C GLU A 251 -7.37 36.11 -23.35
N ARG A 252 -7.40 37.29 -22.68
CA ARG A 252 -7.07 38.56 -23.30
C ARG A 252 -5.57 38.86 -23.39
N ARG A 253 -4.74 38.04 -22.78
CA ARG A 253 -3.26 38.12 -22.78
C ARG A 253 -2.64 36.75 -23.01
N PRO A 254 -2.83 36.16 -24.18
CA PRO A 254 -2.45 34.76 -24.45
C PRO A 254 -0.93 34.50 -24.48
N GLY A 255 -0.10 35.54 -24.42
CA GLY A 255 1.36 35.42 -24.34
C GLY A 255 1.92 35.54 -22.93
N ASP A 256 1.10 35.88 -21.92
CA ASP A 256 1.51 36.03 -20.54
C ASP A 256 1.21 34.76 -19.77
N PHE A 257 2.24 33.95 -19.52
CA PHE A 257 2.16 32.75 -18.72
C PHE A 257 2.33 33.11 -17.25
N ILE A 258 1.22 33.16 -16.51
CA ILE A 258 1.24 33.42 -15.07
C ILE A 258 1.52 32.09 -14.38
N PRO A 259 2.68 31.91 -13.71
CA PRO A 259 2.92 30.69 -12.95
C PRO A 259 1.88 30.58 -11.85
N VAL A 260 1.38 29.37 -11.62
CA VAL A 260 0.52 29.13 -10.47
C VAL A 260 1.45 28.89 -9.28
N GLU A 261 1.65 29.94 -8.48
CA GLU A 261 2.44 29.90 -7.25
C GLU A 261 1.53 30.02 -6.04
N ILE A 262 1.95 29.46 -4.90
CA ILE A 262 1.27 29.67 -3.64
C ILE A 262 2.01 30.68 -2.79
N THR A 263 1.23 31.46 -2.14
CA THR A 263 1.65 32.26 -0.99
C THR A 263 0.82 31.85 0.22
N ASP A 264 1.20 32.24 1.41
CA ASP A 264 0.52 31.94 2.71
C ASP A 264 -1.00 32.16 2.73
N GLN A 265 -1.61 32.53 1.63
CA GLN A 265 -3.01 32.91 1.50
C GLN A 265 -3.79 32.26 0.35
N GLY A 266 -3.22 31.33 -0.41
CA GLY A 266 -3.94 30.84 -1.59
C GLY A 266 -3.46 29.51 -2.16
N THR A 267 -4.35 28.88 -2.86
CA THR A 267 -4.41 27.52 -3.34
C THR A 267 -3.37 27.17 -4.40
N PHE A 268 -2.69 26.04 -4.21
CA PHE A 268 -1.92 25.35 -5.26
C PHE A 268 -2.72 24.22 -5.86
N LEU A 269 -2.57 24.03 -7.13
CA LEU A 269 -3.37 23.02 -7.73
C LEU A 269 -2.67 21.66 -7.88
N PHE A 270 -1.32 21.49 -7.82
CA PHE A 270 -0.83 20.28 -8.47
C PHE A 270 0.54 19.72 -8.08
N ASN A 271 0.97 19.70 -6.85
CA ASN A 271 2.15 18.93 -6.48
C ASN A 271 2.14 18.42 -5.03
N SER A 272 1.23 17.50 -4.72
CA SER A 272 1.20 16.90 -3.38
C SER A 272 2.50 16.17 -3.06
N ASN A 273 3.01 16.35 -1.85
CA ASN A 273 4.13 15.60 -1.31
C ASN A 273 3.83 14.10 -1.29
N ASP A 274 4.86 13.27 -1.29
CA ASP A 274 4.68 11.86 -0.97
C ASP A 274 4.53 11.69 0.55
N MET A 275 3.75 10.70 0.99
CA MET A 275 3.61 10.37 2.41
C MET A 275 4.82 9.57 2.88
N ASN A 276 5.32 9.86 4.07
CA ASN A 276 6.30 9.06 4.80
C ASN A 276 6.03 9.13 6.29
N THR A 277 5.73 8.00 6.90
CA THR A 277 5.41 7.88 8.32
C THR A 277 6.28 6.85 9.03
N ILE A 278 7.47 6.57 8.50
CA ILE A 278 8.35 5.51 9.03
C ILE A 278 8.73 5.73 10.50
N GLU A 279 8.92 6.97 10.91
CA GLU A 279 9.24 7.34 12.30
C GLU A 279 8.00 7.40 13.21
N HIS A 280 6.81 7.22 12.65
CA HIS A 280 5.51 7.36 13.33
C HIS A 280 4.69 6.06 13.35
N VAL A 281 5.31 4.92 13.03
CA VAL A 281 4.61 3.63 12.96
C VAL A 281 3.92 3.29 14.29
N HIS A 282 4.56 3.61 15.42
CA HIS A 282 3.99 3.40 16.76
C HIS A 282 2.68 4.19 16.98
N ASP A 283 2.63 5.47 16.59
CA ASP A 283 1.43 6.31 16.72
C ASP A 283 0.26 5.78 15.87
N ILE A 284 0.60 5.27 14.68
CA ILE A 284 -0.37 4.70 13.75
C ILE A 284 -0.97 3.41 14.30
N LEU A 285 -0.13 2.54 14.85
CA LEU A 285 -0.57 1.29 15.47
C LEU A 285 -1.36 1.55 16.76
N ASP A 286 -0.90 2.51 17.59
CA ASP A 286 -1.60 2.94 18.79
C ASP A 286 -2.94 3.65 18.50
N ALA A 287 -3.12 4.16 17.28
CA ALA A 287 -4.42 4.66 16.82
C ALA A 287 -5.41 3.54 16.45
N GLY A 288 -4.98 2.28 16.45
CA GLY A 288 -5.82 1.12 16.17
C GLY A 288 -5.87 0.68 14.71
N ILE A 289 -4.90 1.11 13.91
CA ILE A 289 -4.71 0.64 12.54
C ILE A 289 -4.09 -0.75 12.58
N THR A 290 -4.70 -1.70 11.86
CA THR A 290 -4.30 -3.11 11.85
C THR A 290 -3.54 -3.51 10.59
N SER A 291 -3.61 -2.69 9.52
CA SER A 291 -2.90 -2.93 8.27
C SER A 291 -2.27 -1.64 7.73
N LEU A 292 -0.95 -1.68 7.55
CA LEU A 292 -0.13 -0.58 7.08
C LEU A 292 0.10 -0.72 5.57
N LYS A 293 -0.57 0.13 4.78
CA LYS A 293 -0.54 0.05 3.31
C LYS A 293 0.51 0.95 2.71
N ILE A 294 1.41 0.35 1.92
CA ILE A 294 2.40 1.06 1.11
C ILE A 294 1.80 1.32 -0.29
N GLU A 295 1.72 2.58 -0.72
CA GLU A 295 1.33 2.93 -2.10
C GLU A 295 2.51 2.75 -3.05
N GLY A 296 2.29 2.12 -4.20
CA GLY A 296 3.38 1.96 -5.16
C GLY A 296 3.22 0.88 -6.22
N ARG A 297 2.02 0.50 -6.66
CA ARG A 297 1.81 -0.54 -7.70
C ARG A 297 2.59 -0.29 -8.99
N ALA A 298 2.83 0.97 -9.34
CA ALA A 298 3.61 1.36 -10.52
C ALA A 298 5.11 1.54 -10.23
N LYS A 299 5.54 1.34 -8.99
CA LYS A 299 6.93 1.50 -8.58
C LYS A 299 7.77 0.26 -8.91
N SER A 300 9.09 0.41 -8.88
CA SER A 300 10.03 -0.69 -9.14
C SER A 300 10.07 -1.71 -8.00
N ALA A 301 10.52 -2.94 -8.29
CA ALA A 301 10.76 -3.96 -7.27
C ALA A 301 11.75 -3.47 -6.19
N TYR A 302 12.73 -2.63 -6.55
CA TYR A 302 13.65 -2.02 -5.59
C TYR A 302 12.94 -1.11 -4.58
N TYR A 303 12.01 -0.26 -5.03
CA TYR A 303 11.19 0.56 -4.13
C TYR A 303 10.37 -0.31 -3.19
N VAL A 304 9.74 -1.36 -3.73
CA VAL A 304 8.91 -2.27 -2.93
C VAL A 304 9.77 -3.00 -1.90
N ALA A 305 10.94 -3.51 -2.28
CA ALA A 305 11.88 -4.15 -1.36
C ALA A 305 12.29 -3.22 -0.21
N ALA A 306 12.76 -2.01 -0.54
CA ALA A 306 13.25 -1.07 0.45
C ALA A 306 12.16 -0.64 1.44
N MET A 307 10.99 -0.24 0.93
CA MET A 307 9.90 0.23 1.79
C MET A 307 9.28 -0.90 2.60
N THR A 308 9.09 -2.09 2.01
CA THR A 308 8.57 -3.25 2.74
C THR A 308 9.51 -3.65 3.88
N ASN A 309 10.83 -3.73 3.61
CA ASN A 309 11.84 -4.02 4.63
C ASN A 309 11.81 -3.00 5.78
N ALA A 310 11.74 -1.72 5.44
CA ALA A 310 11.74 -0.64 6.43
C ALA A 310 10.49 -0.70 7.33
N TYR A 311 9.29 -0.74 6.75
CA TYR A 311 8.05 -0.79 7.53
C TYR A 311 7.90 -2.10 8.30
N LYS A 312 8.34 -3.24 7.74
CA LYS A 312 8.34 -4.51 8.47
C LYS A 312 9.28 -4.47 9.68
N THR A 313 10.46 -3.88 9.51
CA THR A 313 11.39 -3.69 10.63
C THR A 313 10.78 -2.79 11.70
N ALA A 314 10.16 -1.68 11.32
CA ALA A 314 9.51 -0.77 12.28
C ALA A 314 8.36 -1.46 13.05
N VAL A 315 7.54 -2.28 12.37
CA VAL A 315 6.49 -3.08 13.02
C VAL A 315 7.10 -4.10 13.98
N ASN A 316 8.19 -4.77 13.60
CA ASN A 316 8.86 -5.73 14.48
C ASN A 316 9.40 -5.05 15.75
N GLU A 317 10.05 -3.89 15.61
CA GLU A 317 10.52 -3.10 16.76
C GLU A 317 9.35 -2.71 17.68
N TYR A 318 8.24 -2.24 17.11
CA TYR A 318 7.05 -1.94 17.89
C TYR A 318 6.55 -3.17 18.65
N MET A 319 6.42 -4.31 17.98
CA MET A 319 5.91 -5.54 18.60
C MET A 319 6.78 -6.00 19.79
N ILE A 320 8.10 -5.95 19.63
CA ILE A 320 9.05 -6.36 20.67
C ILE A 320 9.06 -5.35 21.82
N GLN A 321 9.29 -4.09 21.55
CA GLN A 321 9.46 -3.05 22.58
C GLN A 321 8.18 -2.79 23.35
N CYS A 322 7.03 -3.01 22.73
CA CYS A 322 5.73 -2.92 23.36
C CYS A 322 5.30 -4.21 24.10
N GLY A 323 6.09 -5.27 24.08
CA GLY A 323 5.82 -6.51 24.80
C GLY A 323 4.76 -7.42 24.16
N PHE A 324 4.52 -7.29 22.86
CA PHE A 324 3.67 -8.20 22.10
C PHE A 324 4.42 -9.46 21.65
N GLU A 325 5.71 -9.33 21.37
CA GLU A 325 6.60 -10.40 20.92
C GLU A 325 7.90 -10.41 21.73
N ASP A 326 8.54 -11.55 21.80
CA ASP A 326 9.93 -11.66 22.27
C ASP A 326 10.93 -11.43 21.11
N GLU A 327 12.24 -11.38 21.42
CA GLU A 327 13.31 -11.14 20.44
C GLU A 327 13.43 -12.25 19.38
N VAL A 328 12.84 -13.41 19.60
CA VAL A 328 12.82 -14.54 18.64
C VAL A 328 11.51 -14.66 17.88
N GLY A 329 10.56 -13.72 18.10
CA GLY A 329 9.31 -13.62 17.35
C GLY A 329 8.16 -14.47 17.88
N ASN A 330 8.24 -14.96 19.14
CA ASN A 330 7.10 -15.60 19.77
C ASN A 330 6.11 -14.55 20.25
N ILE A 331 4.85 -14.74 19.93
CA ILE A 331 3.76 -13.88 20.38
C ILE A 331 3.56 -14.08 21.89
N LEU A 332 3.76 -13.01 22.65
CA LEU A 332 3.50 -12.95 24.09
C LEU A 332 2.05 -12.55 24.36
N THR A 333 1.54 -11.58 23.59
CA THR A 333 0.16 -11.11 23.64
C THR A 333 -0.26 -10.72 22.24
N PRO A 334 -1.38 -11.22 21.70
CA PRO A 334 -1.87 -10.82 20.39
C PRO A 334 -2.15 -9.32 20.32
N PHE A 335 -1.65 -8.64 19.29
CA PHE A 335 -1.85 -7.20 19.09
C PHE A 335 -3.34 -6.85 19.06
N HIS A 336 -4.13 -7.60 18.31
CA HIS A 336 -5.56 -7.34 18.12
C HIS A 336 -6.40 -7.47 19.38
N ASP A 337 -5.93 -8.22 20.39
CA ASP A 337 -6.65 -8.37 21.65
C ASP A 337 -6.52 -7.14 22.57
N GLN A 338 -5.65 -6.19 22.20
CA GLN A 338 -5.32 -5.04 23.05
C GLN A 338 -5.68 -3.67 22.45
N ILE A 339 -6.09 -3.61 21.17
CA ILE A 339 -6.39 -2.34 20.51
C ILE A 339 -7.65 -1.66 21.07
N HIS A 340 -8.52 -2.40 21.74
CA HIS A 340 -9.84 -1.99 22.21
C HIS A 340 -10.07 -2.18 23.70
N LEU A 341 -9.14 -1.76 24.54
CA LEU A 341 -9.36 -1.71 25.99
C LEU A 341 -9.77 -0.28 26.41
N PRO A 342 -11.05 0.14 26.23
CA PRO A 342 -11.48 1.49 26.60
C PRO A 342 -11.34 1.74 28.11
N GLU A 343 -11.43 0.70 28.93
CA GLU A 343 -11.35 0.78 30.41
C GLU A 343 -9.89 0.71 30.92
N ASN A 344 -8.96 0.16 30.13
CA ASN A 344 -7.53 0.09 30.45
C ASN A 344 -6.72 0.38 29.17
N PRO A 345 -6.63 1.66 28.74
CA PRO A 345 -5.81 1.98 27.59
C PRO A 345 -4.37 1.54 27.89
N ARG A 346 -3.78 0.83 26.94
CA ARG A 346 -2.37 0.45 27.03
C ARG A 346 -1.51 1.70 27.20
N PRO A 347 -0.51 1.70 28.11
CA PRO A 347 0.43 2.80 28.17
C PRO A 347 1.13 2.97 26.83
N VAL A 348 1.19 4.21 26.32
CA VAL A 348 2.03 4.53 25.15
C VAL A 348 3.48 4.30 25.57
N VAL A 349 4.13 3.37 24.89
CA VAL A 349 5.54 3.05 25.10
C VAL A 349 6.33 3.79 24.04
N PRO A 350 7.32 4.63 24.40
CA PRO A 350 8.24 5.19 23.40
C PRO A 350 8.96 4.04 22.68
N VAL A 351 8.89 4.03 21.35
CA VAL A 351 9.55 3.04 20.51
C VAL A 351 10.79 3.67 19.89
N GLU A 352 11.96 3.08 20.11
CA GLU A 352 13.20 3.51 19.51
C GLU A 352 13.44 2.72 18.21
N TYR A 353 13.47 3.43 17.09
CA TYR A 353 13.73 2.83 15.80
C TYR A 353 15.21 2.85 15.46
N PRO A 354 15.76 1.80 14.80
CA PRO A 354 17.10 1.84 14.23
C PRO A 354 17.28 3.06 13.30
N GLY A 355 18.36 3.80 13.48
CA GLY A 355 18.58 5.09 12.79
C GLY A 355 18.54 5.01 11.25
N TRP A 356 18.91 3.86 10.67
CA TRP A 356 18.85 3.67 9.22
C TRP A 356 17.42 3.74 8.64
N LEU A 357 16.39 3.50 9.46
CA LEU A 357 15.00 3.55 9.01
C LEU A 357 14.59 4.97 8.59
N ALA A 358 15.05 5.99 9.28
CA ALA A 358 14.76 7.39 8.93
C ALA A 358 15.31 7.77 7.56
N ASP A 359 16.47 7.21 7.17
CA ASP A 359 17.14 7.49 5.90
C ASP A 359 16.60 6.68 4.73
N GLU A 360 15.99 5.52 5.00
CA GLU A 360 15.59 4.55 3.96
C GLU A 360 14.62 5.12 2.92
N PRO A 361 13.60 5.91 3.27
CA PRO A 361 12.70 6.53 2.31
C PRO A 361 13.40 7.47 1.31
N TYR A 362 14.50 8.09 1.70
CA TYR A 362 15.26 9.00 0.84
C TYR A 362 16.17 8.26 -0.16
N LYS A 363 16.32 6.96 0.00
CA LYS A 363 17.14 6.11 -0.88
C LYS A 363 16.35 5.47 -2.03
N VAL A 364 15.08 5.78 -2.17
CA VAL A 364 14.23 5.41 -3.32
C VAL A 364 13.80 6.65 -4.10
N THR A 365 13.21 6.45 -5.26
CA THR A 365 12.67 7.57 -6.04
C THR A 365 11.41 8.12 -5.35
N HIS A 366 11.46 9.37 -4.92
CA HIS A 366 10.42 10.03 -4.14
C HIS A 366 10.24 11.49 -4.54
N ARG A 367 9.19 12.12 -4.03
CA ARG A 367 9.04 13.58 -3.95
C ARG A 367 9.34 14.03 -2.52
N THR A 368 9.26 15.31 -2.25
CA THR A 368 9.31 15.82 -0.88
C THR A 368 8.31 15.07 -0.02
N TYR A 369 8.67 14.77 1.22
CA TYR A 369 7.84 13.98 2.12
C TYR A 369 7.04 14.85 3.08
N SER A 370 5.87 14.34 3.47
CA SER A 370 5.05 14.83 4.58
C SER A 370 4.41 13.63 5.29
N THR A 371 3.85 13.87 6.46
CA THR A 371 3.06 12.87 7.20
C THR A 371 1.60 12.78 6.73
N GLY A 372 1.27 13.41 5.59
CA GLY A 372 -0.12 13.53 5.15
C GLY A 372 -0.95 14.39 6.10
N PHE A 373 -2.16 13.94 6.42
CA PHE A 373 -3.08 14.64 7.33
C PHE A 373 -3.05 14.07 8.75
N TYR A 374 -2.17 13.12 9.06
CA TYR A 374 -2.13 12.49 10.38
C TYR A 374 -1.84 13.45 11.53
N TYR A 375 -1.10 14.53 11.27
CA TYR A 375 -0.73 15.55 12.23
C TYR A 375 -1.21 16.93 11.75
N PRO A 376 -2.38 17.43 12.23
CA PRO A 376 -2.97 18.69 11.78
C PRO A 376 -2.09 19.93 12.02
N GLU A 377 -1.23 19.90 13.04
CA GLU A 377 -0.26 20.95 13.36
C GLU A 377 0.87 21.06 12.32
N ASN A 378 1.09 20.00 11.54
CA ASN A 378 2.04 19.98 10.43
C ASN A 378 1.37 19.41 9.16
N PRO A 379 0.40 20.14 8.61
CA PRO A 379 -0.45 19.62 7.55
C PRO A 379 0.37 19.31 6.30
N ALA A 380 -0.13 18.37 5.52
CA ALA A 380 0.40 18.05 4.21
C ALA A 380 0.56 19.31 3.38
N SER A 381 1.80 19.63 3.03
CA SER A 381 2.14 20.76 2.19
C SER A 381 2.43 20.31 0.76
N GLU A 382 2.42 21.25 -0.15
CA GLU A 382 2.82 21.04 -1.53
C GLU A 382 4.20 21.64 -1.77
N ASP A 383 5.08 20.92 -2.47
CA ASP A 383 6.37 21.48 -2.89
C ASP A 383 6.21 22.19 -4.23
N VAL A 384 6.10 23.48 -4.16
CA VAL A 384 5.91 24.35 -5.32
C VAL A 384 7.19 24.78 -5.97
N ASN A 385 8.28 24.73 -5.24
CA ASN A 385 9.60 25.15 -5.71
C ASN A 385 10.29 24.04 -6.52
N ARG A 386 9.86 22.79 -6.37
CA ARG A 386 10.48 21.64 -7.03
C ARG A 386 9.46 20.78 -7.75
N GLY A 387 9.48 20.81 -9.07
CA GLY A 387 8.76 19.83 -9.88
C GLY A 387 9.57 18.55 -10.08
N GLY A 388 8.89 17.40 -10.09
CA GLY A 388 9.51 16.10 -10.43
C GLY A 388 9.96 15.28 -9.22
N TYR A 389 10.60 14.15 -9.54
CA TYR A 389 11.07 13.20 -8.54
C TYR A 389 12.52 13.48 -8.14
N ILE A 390 12.82 13.19 -6.87
CA ILE A 390 14.18 13.10 -6.33
C ILE A 390 14.65 11.67 -6.56
N ASN A 391 15.81 11.51 -7.20
CA ASN A 391 16.39 10.21 -7.50
C ASN A 391 17.90 10.27 -7.27
N GLU A 392 18.30 10.17 -6.01
CA GLU A 392 19.70 10.21 -5.60
C GLU A 392 20.32 8.82 -5.55
N TRP A 393 19.53 7.78 -5.41
CA TRP A 393 19.96 6.40 -5.36
C TRP A 393 19.31 5.58 -6.46
N VAL A 394 20.07 4.64 -7.01
CA VAL A 394 19.61 3.74 -8.07
C VAL A 394 19.98 2.30 -7.77
N LEU A 395 19.16 1.37 -8.26
CA LEU A 395 19.46 -0.07 -8.20
C LEU A 395 20.69 -0.37 -9.05
N GLY A 396 21.80 -0.75 -8.44
CA GLY A 396 23.05 -1.16 -9.10
C GLY A 396 22.96 -2.60 -9.65
N GLY A 397 22.37 -3.51 -8.89
CA GLY A 397 22.22 -4.90 -9.30
C GLY A 397 21.38 -5.72 -8.32
N ILE A 398 21.07 -6.95 -8.72
CA ILE A 398 20.39 -7.95 -7.90
C ILE A 398 21.33 -9.16 -7.78
N VAL A 399 21.57 -9.61 -6.57
CA VAL A 399 22.42 -10.77 -6.29
C VAL A 399 21.73 -12.03 -6.82
N THR A 400 22.47 -12.78 -7.62
CA THR A 400 22.00 -14.05 -8.22
C THR A 400 22.55 -15.26 -7.49
N ASP A 401 23.78 -15.15 -6.95
CA ASP A 401 24.45 -16.23 -6.25
C ASP A 401 25.63 -15.72 -5.42
N TYR A 402 26.12 -16.54 -4.48
CA TYR A 402 27.34 -16.32 -3.73
C TYR A 402 28.13 -17.62 -3.62
N ASP A 403 29.37 -17.61 -4.10
CA ASP A 403 30.31 -18.71 -3.94
C ASP A 403 31.16 -18.51 -2.67
N ALA A 404 30.87 -19.32 -1.65
CA ALA A 404 31.56 -19.23 -0.38
C ALA A 404 33.03 -19.73 -0.46
N ALA A 405 33.36 -20.65 -1.39
CA ALA A 405 34.71 -21.17 -1.55
C ALA A 405 35.62 -20.15 -2.23
N GLU A 406 35.13 -19.46 -3.24
CA GLU A 406 35.85 -18.42 -3.96
C GLU A 406 35.66 -17.02 -3.32
N ARG A 407 34.79 -16.89 -2.33
CA ARG A 407 34.37 -15.61 -1.70
C ARG A 407 33.97 -14.60 -2.78
N ARG A 408 33.05 -15.01 -3.63
CA ARG A 408 32.67 -14.28 -4.84
C ARG A 408 31.17 -14.11 -4.96
N LEU A 409 30.76 -12.85 -5.13
CA LEU A 409 29.37 -12.46 -5.34
C LEU A 409 29.05 -12.39 -6.83
N TYR A 410 27.97 -13.02 -7.25
CA TYR A 410 27.41 -12.94 -8.59
C TYR A 410 26.15 -12.05 -8.59
N LEU A 411 26.06 -11.16 -9.56
CA LEU A 411 24.95 -10.22 -9.64
C LEU A 411 24.47 -10.00 -11.08
N HIS A 412 23.17 -9.79 -11.21
CA HIS A 412 22.57 -9.30 -12.43
C HIS A 412 22.58 -7.76 -12.40
N SER A 413 23.42 -7.12 -13.19
CA SER A 413 23.62 -5.69 -13.12
C SER A 413 22.41 -4.93 -13.68
N LYS A 414 22.12 -3.77 -13.10
CA LYS A 414 21.06 -2.85 -13.49
C LYS A 414 21.60 -1.47 -13.84
N ASN A 415 22.64 -1.04 -13.15
CA ASN A 415 23.33 0.20 -13.39
C ASN A 415 24.85 0.00 -13.23
N LYS A 416 25.62 1.03 -13.58
CA LYS A 416 27.08 1.02 -13.48
C LYS A 416 27.53 0.83 -12.03
N LEU A 417 28.50 -0.06 -11.80
CA LEU A 417 29.25 -0.18 -10.55
C LEU A 417 30.72 0.09 -10.85
N ALA A 418 31.26 1.16 -10.29
CA ALA A 418 32.63 1.59 -10.54
C ALA A 418 33.51 1.29 -9.32
N PRO A 419 34.73 0.75 -9.52
CA PRO A 419 35.67 0.45 -8.44
C PRO A 419 35.91 1.62 -7.48
N GLY A 420 36.01 1.32 -6.18
CA GLY A 420 36.25 2.28 -5.11
C GLY A 420 35.07 3.23 -4.84
N LYS A 421 33.90 2.97 -5.42
CA LYS A 421 32.68 3.71 -5.11
C LYS A 421 31.86 2.94 -4.10
N GLU A 422 31.23 3.69 -3.20
CA GLU A 422 30.34 3.16 -2.19
C GLU A 422 29.10 2.51 -2.83
N MET A 423 28.71 1.39 -2.29
CA MET A 423 27.47 0.69 -2.57
C MET A 423 26.85 0.22 -1.26
N GLU A 424 25.54 0.11 -1.24
CA GLU A 424 24.81 -0.50 -0.14
C GLU A 424 24.12 -1.76 -0.62
N ILE A 425 24.16 -2.79 0.22
CA ILE A 425 23.46 -4.07 -0.04
C ILE A 425 22.27 -4.13 0.90
N LEU A 426 21.09 -4.15 0.31
CA LEU A 426 19.81 -4.26 0.98
C LEU A 426 19.48 -5.74 1.20
N PHE A 427 19.21 -6.10 2.46
CA PHE A 427 18.86 -7.45 2.88
C PHE A 427 17.46 -7.47 3.50
N PRO A 428 16.75 -8.58 3.39
CA PRO A 428 15.53 -8.77 4.17
C PRO A 428 15.76 -8.74 5.69
N GLY A 429 14.93 -8.00 6.42
CA GLY A 429 14.84 -8.04 7.87
C GLY A 429 16.00 -7.42 8.65
N ARG A 430 16.89 -6.67 7.99
CA ARG A 430 18.03 -6.01 8.66
C ARG A 430 18.51 -4.74 7.97
N ALA A 431 19.37 -4.00 8.65
CA ALA A 431 20.01 -2.81 8.11
C ALA A 431 20.82 -3.12 6.83
N PRO A 432 20.83 -2.22 5.84
CA PRO A 432 21.71 -2.33 4.68
C PRO A 432 23.18 -2.35 5.10
N VAL A 433 23.99 -3.13 4.37
CA VAL A 433 25.44 -3.18 4.58
C VAL A 433 26.13 -2.26 3.59
N VAL A 434 26.93 -1.34 4.11
CA VAL A 434 27.75 -0.40 3.31
C VAL A 434 29.06 -1.08 2.93
N MET A 435 29.42 -1.04 1.65
CA MET A 435 30.66 -1.58 1.11
C MET A 435 31.20 -0.68 -0.02
N GLU A 436 32.44 -0.87 -0.38
CA GLU A 436 33.00 -0.32 -1.62
C GLU A 436 32.99 -1.38 -2.74
N VAL A 437 32.72 -0.95 -3.95
CA VAL A 437 32.94 -1.81 -5.13
C VAL A 437 34.42 -2.18 -5.19
N PRO A 438 34.79 -3.46 -5.22
CA PRO A 438 36.22 -3.87 -5.21
C PRO A 438 37.02 -3.21 -6.32
N ALA A 439 38.22 -2.72 -5.96
CA ALA A 439 39.13 -2.08 -6.92
C ALA A 439 39.65 -3.01 -8.01
N GLN A 440 39.67 -4.33 -7.73
CA GLN A 440 40.14 -5.37 -8.63
C GLN A 440 39.27 -6.62 -8.53
N GLY A 441 39.42 -7.53 -9.50
CA GLY A 441 38.75 -8.83 -9.48
C GLY A 441 37.30 -8.82 -10.00
N LEU A 442 36.85 -7.73 -10.61
CA LEU A 442 35.56 -7.71 -11.31
C LEU A 442 35.65 -8.57 -12.57
N GLN A 443 34.64 -9.41 -12.82
CA GLN A 443 34.58 -10.32 -13.97
C GLN A 443 33.22 -10.27 -14.65
N ASP A 444 33.23 -10.48 -15.96
CA ASP A 444 32.00 -10.70 -16.74
C ASP A 444 31.48 -12.16 -16.62
N ASP A 445 30.39 -12.47 -17.33
CA ASP A 445 29.74 -13.77 -17.38
C ASP A 445 30.60 -14.91 -17.94
N LYS A 446 31.77 -14.58 -18.53
CA LYS A 446 32.78 -15.53 -19.06
C LYS A 446 34.03 -15.60 -18.18
N GLY A 447 34.03 -15.01 -17.00
CA GLY A 447 35.18 -14.95 -16.09
C GLY A 447 36.31 -14.03 -16.55
N ARG A 448 36.09 -13.17 -17.56
CA ARG A 448 37.10 -12.22 -18.04
C ARG A 448 37.11 -11.00 -17.16
N ALA A 449 38.29 -10.53 -16.80
CA ALA A 449 38.45 -9.30 -16.00
C ALA A 449 37.85 -8.09 -16.72
N VAL A 450 37.14 -7.26 -15.97
CA VAL A 450 36.57 -5.99 -16.42
C VAL A 450 36.98 -4.88 -15.47
N GLU A 451 37.17 -3.67 -16.00
CA GLU A 451 37.51 -2.50 -15.17
C GLU A 451 36.30 -1.95 -14.40
N THR A 452 35.12 -2.09 -14.97
CA THR A 452 33.88 -1.61 -14.35
C THR A 452 32.71 -2.49 -14.81
N ILE A 453 31.67 -2.60 -13.98
CA ILE A 453 30.40 -3.23 -14.35
C ILE A 453 29.52 -2.13 -14.94
N ASN A 454 29.29 -2.16 -16.26
CA ASN A 454 28.55 -1.08 -16.95
C ASN A 454 27.57 -1.55 -18.02
N HIS A 455 27.30 -2.85 -18.12
CA HIS A 455 26.31 -3.39 -19.05
C HIS A 455 25.07 -3.85 -18.29
N PRO A 456 23.93 -3.17 -18.42
CA PRO A 456 22.70 -3.61 -17.77
C PRO A 456 22.24 -4.96 -18.33
N ALA A 457 21.54 -5.73 -17.51
CA ALA A 457 20.99 -7.05 -17.84
C ALA A 457 22.02 -8.15 -18.13
N ARG A 458 23.26 -8.03 -17.62
CA ARG A 458 24.28 -9.08 -17.69
C ARG A 458 24.68 -9.56 -16.29
N ILE A 459 25.20 -10.77 -16.24
CA ILE A 459 25.78 -11.33 -15.02
C ILE A 459 27.23 -10.87 -14.92
N PHE A 460 27.59 -10.35 -13.75
CA PHE A 460 28.95 -10.03 -13.35
C PHE A 460 29.23 -10.68 -12.01
N SER A 461 30.54 -10.78 -11.70
CA SER A 461 30.94 -11.21 -10.38
C SER A 461 32.06 -10.31 -9.81
N MET A 462 32.13 -10.26 -8.49
CA MET A 462 33.13 -9.49 -7.76
C MET A 462 33.54 -10.19 -6.46
N PRO A 463 34.78 -9.99 -5.97
CA PRO A 463 35.18 -10.45 -4.64
C PRO A 463 34.25 -9.89 -3.57
N CYS A 464 33.88 -10.72 -2.61
CA CYS A 464 33.05 -10.31 -1.49
C CYS A 464 33.30 -11.23 -0.29
N ASP A 465 33.70 -10.65 0.83
CA ASP A 465 34.04 -11.39 2.05
C ASP A 465 32.83 -11.74 2.92
N ILE A 466 31.69 -11.16 2.60
CA ILE A 466 30.44 -11.36 3.32
C ILE A 466 29.53 -12.24 2.48
N GLU A 467 28.97 -13.28 3.07
CA GLU A 467 27.93 -14.08 2.44
C GLU A 467 26.67 -13.26 2.20
N ILE A 468 26.30 -13.11 0.94
CA ILE A 468 25.17 -12.32 0.50
C ILE A 468 24.10 -13.26 -0.08
N PRO A 469 22.89 -13.29 0.46
CA PRO A 469 21.85 -14.16 -0.03
C PRO A 469 21.38 -13.75 -1.43
N LYS A 470 20.96 -14.74 -2.19
CA LYS A 470 20.28 -14.53 -3.47
C LYS A 470 19.05 -13.65 -3.27
N GLY A 471 18.85 -12.72 -4.20
CA GLY A 471 17.73 -11.76 -4.14
C GLY A 471 18.07 -10.46 -3.42
N ALA A 472 19.18 -10.38 -2.67
CA ALA A 472 19.65 -9.13 -2.10
C ALA A 472 19.87 -8.08 -3.20
N MET A 473 19.61 -6.80 -2.88
CA MET A 473 19.68 -5.72 -3.85
C MET A 473 20.84 -4.79 -3.56
N ILE A 474 21.65 -4.52 -4.57
CA ILE A 474 22.76 -3.57 -4.49
C ILE A 474 22.24 -2.23 -4.99
N ARG A 475 22.44 -1.17 -4.22
CA ARG A 475 22.14 0.21 -4.62
C ARG A 475 23.37 1.09 -4.55
N VAL A 476 23.36 2.13 -5.36
CA VAL A 476 24.48 3.08 -5.49
C VAL A 476 23.95 4.49 -5.64
N HIS A 477 24.75 5.48 -5.24
CA HIS A 477 24.38 6.87 -5.35
C HIS A 477 24.44 7.34 -6.82
N ALA A 478 23.35 7.86 -7.37
CA ALA A 478 23.23 8.21 -8.79
C ALA A 478 24.26 9.25 -9.26
N ARG A 479 24.57 10.25 -8.42
CA ARG A 479 25.53 11.32 -8.75
C ARG A 479 26.97 10.81 -8.97
N LEU A 480 27.31 9.66 -8.41
CA LEU A 480 28.65 9.07 -8.59
C LEU A 480 28.86 8.50 -9.99
N TYR A 481 27.77 8.35 -10.77
CA TYR A 481 27.76 7.67 -12.06
C TYR A 481 27.27 8.54 -13.22
N HIS A 482 26.62 9.66 -12.95
CA HIS A 482 26.25 10.68 -13.93
C HIS A 482 27.27 11.84 -13.83
N GLY A 483 28.53 11.51 -14.05
CA GLY A 483 29.61 12.49 -14.07
C GLY A 483 29.42 13.50 -15.19
N GLY A 484 29.27 14.71 -14.78
CA GLY A 484 29.41 16.02 -15.26
C GLY A 484 29.23 16.47 -16.65
#